data_02f13f1b20691671b6224f5c9890db19
#
_entry.id   02f13f1b20691671b6224f5c9890db19
#
_cell.length_a   1.000
_cell.length_b   1.000
_cell.length_c   1.000
_cell.angle_alpha   90.00
_cell.angle_beta   90.00
_cell.angle_gamma   90.00
#
_symmetry.space_group_name_H-M   'P 1'
#
loop_
_entity.id
_entity.type
_entity.pdbx_description
1 polymer ?
#
loop_
_entity_poly.entity_id
_entity_poly.type
_entity_poly.pdbx_seq_one_letter_code
_entity_poly.pdbx_strand_id
1 'polypeptide(L)'
;MKIKTALIVDNLKLTEWQKRALSYASDLMDIEIILNCQNTYTKKKIFQHFGYYLINLTTLQNHLTHKSKLTSNKTIISFDSTYDGNWQTLPDEVLNEIEKRGIKLIIKFGMSLLRINEMTSKFDILSFHHGDPEKYRGRPAGFYEVLNKEERLGFIVQKLSNKIDAGTIYAKAYAQVIHHSYKKTAINFFEKSEFLLRKAIQ
;
A
#
# COMPACT_ATOMS: atom_id res chain seq x y z
N MET A 1 -1.88 7.19 -24.23
CA MET A 1 -3.07 7.58 -23.43
C MET A 1 -2.81 7.11 -22.00
N LYS A 2 -3.02 7.96 -20.99
CA LYS A 2 -2.84 7.57 -19.59
C LYS A 2 -4.00 6.70 -19.10
N ILE A 3 -3.71 5.76 -18.21
CA ILE A 3 -4.74 4.89 -17.62
C ILE A 3 -5.51 5.67 -16.55
N LYS A 4 -6.84 5.74 -16.69
CA LYS A 4 -7.73 6.31 -15.68
C LYS A 4 -7.64 5.50 -14.40
N THR A 5 -7.30 6.17 -13.29
CA THR A 5 -6.92 5.50 -12.04
C THR A 5 -7.67 6.10 -10.85
N ALA A 6 -8.09 5.24 -9.92
CA ALA A 6 -8.53 5.64 -8.59
C ALA A 6 -7.42 5.39 -7.56
N LEU A 7 -7.33 6.26 -6.56
CA LEU A 7 -6.36 6.14 -5.49
C LEU A 7 -7.07 5.93 -4.15
N ILE A 8 -6.86 4.80 -3.49
CA ILE A 8 -7.37 4.53 -2.13
C ILE A 8 -6.35 4.98 -1.08
N VAL A 9 -6.80 5.84 -0.15
CA VAL A 9 -6.01 6.35 0.97
C VAL A 9 -6.80 6.32 2.27
N ASP A 10 -6.10 6.38 3.40
CA ASP A 10 -6.70 6.51 4.72
C ASP A 10 -6.56 7.96 5.22
N ASN A 11 -7.70 8.60 5.60
CA ASN A 11 -7.74 9.93 6.21
C ASN A 11 -6.96 11.01 5.41
N LEU A 12 -7.00 10.94 4.10
CA LEU A 12 -6.27 11.83 3.18
C LEU A 12 -4.78 11.97 3.53
N LYS A 13 -4.12 10.87 3.89
CA LYS A 13 -2.69 10.88 4.24
C LYS A 13 -1.92 9.89 3.39
N LEU A 14 -0.76 10.34 2.91
CA LEU A 14 0.24 9.51 2.24
C LEU A 14 1.60 9.68 2.90
N THR A 15 2.41 8.64 2.84
CA THR A 15 3.84 8.70 3.17
C THR A 15 4.62 9.30 2.00
N GLU A 16 5.82 9.81 2.28
CA GLU A 16 6.64 10.43 1.25
C GLU A 16 7.00 9.45 0.11
N TRP A 17 7.37 8.20 0.43
CA TRP A 17 7.66 7.20 -0.60
C TRP A 17 6.44 6.88 -1.48
N GLN A 18 5.21 6.90 -0.91
CA GLN A 18 3.98 6.68 -1.68
C GLN A 18 3.73 7.83 -2.67
N LYS A 19 3.95 9.07 -2.24
CA LYS A 19 3.84 10.24 -3.13
C LYS A 19 4.83 10.16 -4.28
N ARG A 20 6.08 9.75 -3.99
CA ARG A 20 7.11 9.58 -5.01
C ARG A 20 6.77 8.44 -5.97
N ALA A 21 6.25 7.31 -5.47
CA ALA A 21 5.79 6.21 -6.32
C ALA A 21 4.71 6.67 -7.30
N LEU A 22 3.73 7.47 -6.85
CA LEU A 22 2.70 8.05 -7.73
C LEU A 22 3.32 9.02 -8.74
N SER A 23 4.26 9.86 -8.32
CA SER A 23 4.96 10.80 -9.19
C SER A 23 5.73 10.08 -10.31
N TYR A 24 6.49 9.02 -9.99
CA TYR A 24 7.23 8.23 -10.97
C TYR A 24 6.34 7.50 -12.00
N ALA A 25 5.09 7.23 -11.66
CA ALA A 25 4.13 6.59 -12.57
C ALA A 25 3.17 7.58 -13.26
N SER A 26 3.33 8.88 -13.02
CA SER A 26 2.36 9.94 -13.43
C SER A 26 2.24 10.16 -14.94
N ASP A 27 3.20 9.70 -15.73
CA ASP A 27 3.13 9.71 -17.20
C ASP A 27 2.33 8.54 -17.77
N LEU A 28 2.16 7.44 -17.00
CA LEU A 28 1.41 6.24 -17.40
C LEU A 28 -0.05 6.26 -16.92
N MET A 29 -0.33 6.89 -15.80
CA MET A 29 -1.65 6.93 -15.20
C MET A 29 -2.13 8.36 -14.91
N ASP A 30 -3.46 8.56 -14.89
CA ASP A 30 -4.11 9.77 -14.43
C ASP A 30 -5.05 9.44 -13.26
N ILE A 31 -4.75 9.99 -12.09
CA ILE A 31 -5.62 9.84 -10.92
C ILE A 31 -6.83 10.75 -11.11
N GLU A 32 -7.98 10.17 -11.41
CA GLU A 32 -9.23 10.92 -11.57
C GLU A 32 -9.95 11.17 -10.25
N ILE A 33 -9.93 10.16 -9.36
CA ILE A 33 -10.59 10.25 -8.05
C ILE A 33 -9.68 9.74 -6.93
N ILE A 34 -9.88 10.32 -5.74
CA ILE A 34 -9.26 9.89 -4.49
C ILE A 34 -10.36 9.32 -3.60
N LEU A 35 -10.23 8.06 -3.27
CA LEU A 35 -11.11 7.30 -2.40
C LEU A 35 -10.55 7.35 -0.97
N ASN A 36 -11.18 8.16 -0.12
CA ASN A 36 -10.71 8.41 1.23
C ASN A 36 -11.47 7.56 2.25
N CYS A 37 -10.88 6.49 2.71
CA CYS A 37 -11.42 5.69 3.81
C CYS A 37 -11.23 6.42 5.14
N GLN A 38 -12.34 6.68 5.88
CA GLN A 38 -12.34 7.45 7.12
C GLN A 38 -12.27 6.57 8.37
N ASN A 39 -12.85 5.38 8.33
CA ASN A 39 -12.88 4.44 9.44
C ASN A 39 -11.64 3.52 9.45
N THR A 40 -10.49 4.07 9.80
CA THR A 40 -9.30 3.25 10.00
C THR A 40 -9.35 2.53 11.36
N TYR A 41 -8.78 1.32 11.40
CA TYR A 41 -8.79 0.48 12.59
C TYR A 41 -8.20 1.17 13.81
N THR A 42 -8.99 1.27 14.88
CA THR A 42 -8.71 2.08 16.07
C THR A 42 -8.06 1.32 17.23
N LYS A 43 -7.61 2.09 18.15
CA LYS A 43 -7.05 2.02 19.52
C LYS A 43 -6.94 0.65 20.26
N LYS A 44 -7.81 -0.34 20.04
CA LYS A 44 -7.77 -1.60 20.81
C LYS A 44 -6.51 -2.45 20.56
N LYS A 45 -5.90 -2.37 19.38
CA LYS A 45 -4.68 -3.13 19.05
C LYS A 45 -3.38 -2.48 19.55
N ILE A 46 -3.39 -1.19 19.88
CA ILE A 46 -2.19 -0.50 20.38
C ILE A 46 -1.70 -1.13 21.70
N PHE A 47 -2.61 -1.46 22.61
CA PHE A 47 -2.26 -2.09 23.88
C PHE A 47 -1.74 -3.54 23.71
N GLN A 48 -2.31 -4.29 22.76
CA GLN A 48 -1.86 -5.66 22.48
C GLN A 48 -0.48 -5.73 21.81
N HIS A 49 -0.07 -4.68 21.13
CA HIS A 49 1.18 -4.62 20.36
C HIS A 49 2.07 -3.46 20.81
N PHE A 50 2.01 -3.09 22.08
CA PHE A 50 2.75 -1.93 22.64
C PHE A 50 4.24 -1.97 22.30
N GLY A 51 4.91 -3.13 22.48
CA GLY A 51 6.32 -3.30 22.13
C GLY A 51 6.60 -3.05 20.63
N TYR A 52 5.73 -3.52 19.76
CA TYR A 52 5.82 -3.25 18.32
C TYR A 52 5.71 -1.75 18.00
N TYR A 53 4.77 -1.04 18.64
CA TYR A 53 4.60 0.39 18.43
C TYR A 53 5.77 1.21 18.99
N LEU A 54 6.35 0.77 20.11
CA LEU A 54 7.53 1.42 20.69
C LEU A 54 8.75 1.30 19.78
N ILE A 55 8.99 0.10 19.21
CA ILE A 55 10.05 -0.13 18.22
C ILE A 55 9.78 0.68 16.95
N ASN A 56 8.52 0.77 16.51
CA ASN A 56 8.14 1.57 15.36
C ASN A 56 8.42 3.07 15.53
N LEU A 57 8.20 3.62 16.72
CA LEU A 57 8.49 5.04 16.99
C LEU A 57 9.97 5.37 16.84
N THR A 58 10.86 4.46 17.24
CA THR A 58 12.31 4.72 17.27
C THR A 58 13.03 4.29 15.99
N THR A 59 12.53 3.24 15.31
CA THR A 59 13.25 2.61 14.20
C THR A 59 12.59 2.75 12.82
N LEU A 60 11.25 2.86 12.76
CA LEU A 60 10.53 2.95 11.49
C LEU A 60 10.23 4.37 11.05
N GLN A 61 10.22 5.35 11.96
CA GLN A 61 10.03 6.74 11.56
C GLN A 61 11.28 7.26 10.86
N ASN A 62 11.16 7.44 9.58
CA ASN A 62 12.15 8.10 8.74
C ASN A 62 11.43 9.07 7.78
N HIS A 63 12.19 9.86 7.04
CA HIS A 63 11.63 10.87 6.13
C HIS A 63 10.71 10.26 5.05
N LEU A 64 10.92 9.00 4.64
CA LEU A 64 10.10 8.33 3.64
C LEU A 64 8.77 7.82 4.19
N THR A 65 8.74 7.43 5.48
CA THR A 65 7.53 6.90 6.14
C THR A 65 6.70 7.97 6.85
N HIS A 66 7.19 9.22 6.87
CA HIS A 66 6.43 10.34 7.40
C HIS A 66 5.14 10.55 6.61
N LYS A 67 4.00 10.55 7.30
CA LYS A 67 2.67 10.79 6.70
C LYS A 67 2.36 12.28 6.69
N SER A 68 2.00 12.80 5.54
CA SER A 68 1.50 14.15 5.40
C SER A 68 0.15 14.17 4.69
N LYS A 69 -0.60 15.25 4.88
CA LYS A 69 -1.91 15.42 4.24
C LYS A 69 -1.76 15.45 2.72
N LEU A 70 -2.63 14.76 2.04
CA LEU A 70 -2.73 14.80 0.58
C LEU A 70 -3.56 16.03 0.20
N THR A 71 -2.93 16.97 -0.48
CA THR A 71 -3.61 18.12 -1.09
C THR A 71 -3.77 17.81 -2.57
N SER A 72 -4.98 17.91 -3.08
CA SER A 72 -5.28 17.61 -4.49
C SER A 72 -6.47 18.42 -4.96
N ASN A 73 -6.48 18.78 -6.24
CA ASN A 73 -7.62 19.37 -6.94
C ASN A 73 -8.54 18.30 -7.57
N LYS A 74 -8.23 17.02 -7.38
CA LYS A 74 -9.03 15.89 -7.89
C LYS A 74 -10.27 15.68 -7.02
N THR A 75 -11.28 15.04 -7.57
CA THR A 75 -12.49 14.66 -6.83
C THR A 75 -12.12 13.72 -5.68
N ILE A 76 -12.59 14.04 -4.47
CA ILE A 76 -12.41 13.22 -3.27
C ILE A 76 -13.74 12.63 -2.90
N ILE A 77 -13.81 11.31 -2.77
CA ILE A 77 -14.97 10.57 -2.26
C ILE A 77 -14.57 9.98 -0.91
N SER A 78 -15.16 10.53 0.15
CA SER A 78 -14.97 10.01 1.51
C SER A 78 -16.02 8.95 1.82
N PHE A 79 -15.61 7.85 2.43
CA PHE A 79 -16.49 6.73 2.77
C PHE A 79 -16.01 6.01 4.02
N ASP A 80 -16.93 5.28 4.64
CA ASP A 80 -16.63 4.29 5.66
C ASP A 80 -16.75 2.89 5.07
N SER A 81 -15.70 2.09 5.26
CA SER A 81 -15.70 0.68 4.83
C SER A 81 -16.46 -0.20 5.82
N THR A 82 -17.05 -1.28 5.35
CA THR A 82 -17.58 -2.33 6.22
C THR A 82 -16.49 -3.34 6.56
N TYR A 83 -16.55 -3.90 7.78
CA TYR A 83 -15.59 -4.87 8.28
C TYR A 83 -16.22 -6.27 8.38
N ASP A 84 -15.51 -7.27 7.88
CA ASP A 84 -15.71 -8.69 8.14
C ASP A 84 -14.42 -9.25 8.73
N GLY A 85 -14.35 -9.35 10.04
CA GLY A 85 -13.11 -9.67 10.76
C GLY A 85 -12.03 -8.61 10.53
N ASN A 86 -10.93 -9.01 9.87
CA ASN A 86 -9.84 -8.10 9.50
C ASN A 86 -9.96 -7.56 8.07
N TRP A 87 -10.94 -8.01 7.31
CA TRP A 87 -11.17 -7.61 5.94
C TRP A 87 -12.09 -6.40 5.88
N GLN A 88 -11.81 -5.52 4.94
CA GLN A 88 -12.62 -4.34 4.64
C GLN A 88 -13.25 -4.49 3.26
N THR A 89 -14.47 -3.98 3.10
CA THR A 89 -15.18 -3.98 1.81
C THR A 89 -15.45 -2.53 1.41
N LEU A 90 -15.26 -2.23 0.13
CA LEU A 90 -15.67 -0.96 -0.46
C LEU A 90 -17.20 -0.91 -0.55
N PRO A 91 -17.84 0.23 -0.22
CA PRO A 91 -19.28 0.41 -0.44
C PRO A 91 -19.63 0.35 -1.93
N ASP A 92 -20.82 -0.16 -2.23
CA ASP A 92 -21.29 -0.31 -3.61
C ASP A 92 -21.41 1.03 -4.35
N GLU A 93 -21.77 2.12 -3.63
CA GLU A 93 -21.83 3.46 -4.20
C GLU A 93 -20.47 3.93 -4.70
N VAL A 94 -19.40 3.59 -3.98
CA VAL A 94 -18.01 3.90 -4.39
C VAL A 94 -17.63 3.10 -5.63
N LEU A 95 -17.97 1.81 -5.66
CA LEU A 95 -17.69 0.94 -6.81
C LEU A 95 -18.45 1.38 -8.06
N ASN A 96 -19.71 1.75 -7.92
CA ASN A 96 -20.52 2.29 -9.00
C ASN A 96 -19.94 3.60 -9.59
N GLU A 97 -19.43 4.48 -8.72
CA GLU A 97 -18.80 5.73 -9.17
C GLU A 97 -17.48 5.47 -9.92
N ILE A 98 -16.70 4.49 -9.50
CA ILE A 98 -15.48 4.05 -10.21
C ILE A 98 -15.85 3.52 -11.61
N GLU A 99 -16.86 2.64 -11.68
CA GLU A 99 -17.32 2.04 -12.92
C GLU A 99 -17.89 3.09 -13.89
N LYS A 100 -18.73 4.02 -13.40
CA LYS A 100 -19.30 5.13 -14.18
C LYS A 100 -18.24 6.02 -14.84
N ARG A 101 -17.08 6.22 -14.20
CA ARG A 101 -15.96 6.98 -14.73
C ARG A 101 -15.10 6.19 -15.71
N GLY A 102 -15.38 4.91 -15.90
CA GLY A 102 -14.59 4.01 -16.76
C GLY A 102 -13.19 3.73 -16.21
N ILE A 103 -13.02 3.84 -14.90
CA ILE A 103 -11.75 3.55 -14.22
C ILE A 103 -11.58 2.03 -14.15
N LYS A 104 -10.40 1.54 -14.54
CA LYS A 104 -10.05 0.10 -14.51
C LYS A 104 -8.95 -0.20 -13.49
N LEU A 105 -8.08 0.78 -13.20
CA LEU A 105 -6.94 0.65 -12.32
C LEU A 105 -7.21 1.35 -10.98
N ILE A 106 -6.93 0.65 -9.89
CA ILE A 106 -7.01 1.20 -8.53
C ILE A 106 -5.67 1.00 -7.83
N ILE A 107 -5.06 2.08 -7.36
CA ILE A 107 -3.86 2.01 -6.52
C ILE A 107 -4.27 2.07 -5.07
N LYS A 108 -3.93 1.06 -4.30
CA LYS A 108 -4.33 0.93 -2.90
C LYS A 108 -3.16 1.21 -1.95
N PHE A 109 -3.25 2.30 -1.21
CA PHE A 109 -2.37 2.62 -0.08
C PHE A 109 -3.09 2.61 1.28
N GLY A 110 -4.40 2.83 1.27
CA GLY A 110 -5.27 2.70 2.44
C GLY A 110 -5.96 1.34 2.56
N MET A 111 -6.87 1.19 3.54
CA MET A 111 -7.68 -0.01 3.80
C MET A 111 -6.82 -1.26 4.01
N SER A 112 -6.62 -1.71 5.20
CA SER A 112 -5.65 -2.77 5.57
C SER A 112 -5.75 -4.03 4.68
N LEU A 113 -6.76 -4.87 4.85
CA LEU A 113 -7.04 -6.02 3.99
C LEU A 113 -8.34 -5.73 3.22
N LEU A 114 -8.25 -5.62 1.91
CA LEU A 114 -9.41 -5.38 1.06
C LEU A 114 -9.98 -6.70 0.55
N ARG A 115 -11.28 -6.94 0.79
CA ARG A 115 -12.00 -8.09 0.25
C ARG A 115 -12.24 -7.90 -1.25
N ILE A 116 -11.90 -8.91 -2.03
CA ILE A 116 -12.21 -8.96 -3.45
C ILE A 116 -13.51 -9.75 -3.62
N ASN A 117 -14.58 -9.05 -3.98
CA ASN A 117 -15.88 -9.62 -4.32
C ASN A 117 -16.13 -9.52 -5.83
N GLU A 118 -17.31 -9.90 -6.29
CA GLU A 118 -17.66 -9.86 -7.71
C GLU A 118 -17.50 -8.47 -8.32
N MET A 119 -17.95 -7.42 -7.63
CA MET A 119 -17.84 -6.03 -8.13
C MET A 119 -16.39 -5.55 -8.16
N THR A 120 -15.62 -5.78 -7.10
CA THR A 120 -14.20 -5.36 -7.04
C THR A 120 -13.31 -6.17 -7.97
N SER A 121 -13.70 -7.39 -8.35
CA SER A 121 -12.94 -8.24 -9.29
C SER A 121 -12.87 -7.69 -10.71
N LYS A 122 -13.77 -6.76 -11.06
CA LYS A 122 -13.78 -6.03 -12.35
C LYS A 122 -12.59 -5.07 -12.51
N PHE A 123 -11.90 -4.75 -11.41
CA PHE A 123 -10.82 -3.75 -11.37
C PHE A 123 -9.46 -4.41 -11.15
N ASP A 124 -8.42 -3.81 -11.72
CA ASP A 124 -7.04 -4.12 -11.37
C ASP A 124 -6.66 -3.33 -10.12
N ILE A 125 -6.76 -3.97 -8.95
CA ILE A 125 -6.42 -3.33 -7.66
C ILE A 125 -4.98 -3.67 -7.31
N LEU A 126 -4.07 -2.72 -7.48
CA LEU A 126 -2.67 -2.88 -7.19
C LEU A 126 -2.33 -2.40 -5.77
N SER A 127 -1.55 -3.20 -5.07
CA SER A 127 -1.06 -2.90 -3.73
C SER A 127 0.40 -3.30 -3.58
N PHE A 128 1.13 -2.54 -2.77
CA PHE A 128 2.50 -2.88 -2.40
C PHE A 128 2.51 -3.89 -1.25
N HIS A 129 3.45 -4.84 -1.33
CA HIS A 129 3.86 -5.66 -0.21
C HIS A 129 5.38 -5.59 -0.07
N HIS A 130 5.85 -5.14 1.11
CA HIS A 130 7.26 -5.05 1.45
C HIS A 130 7.66 -6.30 2.24
N GLY A 131 8.10 -7.29 1.52
CA GLY A 131 8.49 -8.63 1.95
C GLY A 131 8.53 -9.54 0.73
N ASP A 132 9.34 -10.59 0.76
CA ASP A 132 9.23 -11.66 -0.21
C ASP A 132 8.09 -12.58 0.23
N PRO A 133 6.95 -12.63 -0.49
CA PRO A 133 5.78 -13.40 -0.07
C PRO A 133 6.04 -14.92 -0.02
N GLU A 134 7.11 -15.39 -0.64
CA GLU A 134 7.53 -16.79 -0.60
C GLU A 134 8.30 -17.12 0.68
N LYS A 135 8.97 -16.12 1.29
CA LYS A 135 9.80 -16.30 2.48
C LYS A 135 9.17 -15.69 3.74
N TYR A 136 8.77 -14.44 3.66
CA TYR A 136 8.34 -13.64 4.80
C TYR A 136 7.03 -12.93 4.54
N ARG A 137 6.02 -13.26 5.34
CA ARG A 137 4.71 -12.62 5.32
C ARG A 137 4.47 -11.93 6.67
N GLY A 138 3.99 -10.70 6.64
CA GLY A 138 3.63 -9.97 7.85
C GLY A 138 4.45 -8.71 8.10
N ARG A 139 4.34 -8.20 9.32
CA ARG A 139 4.96 -6.93 9.74
C ARG A 139 5.89 -7.14 10.93
N PRO A 140 6.89 -6.27 11.12
CA PRO A 140 7.32 -5.16 10.26
C PRO A 140 8.10 -5.65 9.03
N ALA A 141 7.93 -4.94 7.92
CA ALA A 141 8.64 -5.24 6.67
C ALA A 141 10.16 -5.18 6.86
N GLY A 142 10.88 -6.20 6.41
CA GLY A 142 12.34 -6.26 6.50
C GLY A 142 12.91 -6.63 7.87
N PHE A 143 12.06 -6.83 8.88
CA PHE A 143 12.53 -7.15 10.23
C PHE A 143 13.15 -8.56 10.31
N TYR A 144 12.44 -9.54 9.79
CA TYR A 144 12.89 -10.92 9.81
C TYR A 144 14.09 -11.15 8.91
N GLU A 145 14.18 -10.43 7.80
CA GLU A 145 15.35 -10.49 6.92
C GLU A 145 16.60 -9.96 7.62
N VAL A 146 16.51 -8.87 8.39
CA VAL A 146 17.63 -8.37 9.22
C VAL A 146 17.96 -9.37 10.31
N LEU A 147 16.96 -9.90 11.03
CA LEU A 147 17.14 -10.86 12.12
C LEU A 147 17.83 -12.15 11.65
N ASN A 148 17.41 -12.66 10.49
CA ASN A 148 17.93 -13.89 9.90
C ASN A 148 19.19 -13.67 9.05
N LYS A 149 19.74 -12.44 9.03
CA LYS A 149 20.93 -12.07 8.28
C LYS A 149 20.83 -12.39 6.76
N GLU A 150 19.62 -12.22 6.21
CA GLU A 150 19.43 -12.35 4.76
C GLU A 150 20.22 -11.27 4.01
N GLU A 151 20.72 -11.57 2.83
CA GLU A 151 21.44 -10.59 2.01
C GLU A 151 20.49 -9.57 1.38
N ARG A 152 19.27 -10.00 1.04
CA ARG A 152 18.30 -9.20 0.29
C ARG A 152 16.90 -9.32 0.86
N LEU A 153 16.19 -8.20 0.81
CA LEU A 153 14.76 -8.07 1.07
C LEU A 153 14.03 -7.96 -0.25
N GLY A 154 13.02 -8.81 -0.48
CA GLY A 154 12.12 -8.67 -1.62
C GLY A 154 10.96 -7.71 -1.32
N PHE A 155 10.44 -7.06 -2.35
CA PHE A 155 9.19 -6.29 -2.30
C PHE A 155 8.49 -6.33 -3.65
N ILE A 156 7.17 -6.26 -3.63
CA ILE A 156 6.34 -6.47 -4.81
C ILE A 156 5.24 -5.41 -4.94
N VAL A 157 4.78 -5.23 -6.18
CA VAL A 157 3.45 -4.71 -6.49
C VAL A 157 2.64 -5.87 -7.03
N GLN A 158 1.49 -6.12 -6.45
CA GLN A 158 0.60 -7.22 -6.81
C GLN A 158 -0.82 -6.75 -7.07
N LYS A 159 -1.52 -7.42 -7.99
CA LYS A 159 -2.97 -7.38 -8.07
C LYS A 159 -3.53 -8.18 -6.91
N LEU A 160 -4.44 -7.57 -6.15
CA LEU A 160 -4.99 -8.19 -4.95
C LEU A 160 -5.84 -9.43 -5.26
N SER A 161 -5.84 -10.35 -4.32
CA SER A 161 -6.73 -11.51 -4.24
C SER A 161 -7.26 -11.68 -2.82
N ASN A 162 -8.19 -12.62 -2.60
CA ASN A 162 -8.69 -12.96 -1.26
C ASN A 162 -7.72 -13.79 -0.41
N LYS A 163 -6.51 -14.04 -0.91
CA LYS A 163 -5.43 -14.66 -0.13
C LYS A 163 -4.43 -13.59 0.24
N ILE A 164 -4.05 -13.54 1.51
CA ILE A 164 -3.08 -12.56 2.02
C ILE A 164 -1.73 -12.77 1.33
N ASP A 165 -1.19 -11.70 0.75
CA ASP A 165 0.11 -11.63 0.07
C ASP A 165 0.31 -12.72 -1.01
N ALA A 166 -0.77 -13.17 -1.65
CA ALA A 166 -0.76 -14.21 -2.68
C ALA A 166 -1.55 -13.80 -3.94
N GLY A 167 -1.54 -12.52 -4.25
CA GLY A 167 -2.06 -11.96 -5.50
C GLY A 167 -1.11 -12.19 -6.68
N THR A 168 -1.55 -11.82 -7.88
CA THR A 168 -0.68 -11.88 -9.06
C THR A 168 0.39 -10.79 -8.99
N ILE A 169 1.65 -11.19 -9.02
CA ILE A 169 2.79 -10.26 -8.97
C ILE A 169 2.93 -9.57 -10.33
N TYR A 170 2.81 -8.24 -10.33
CA TYR A 170 3.01 -7.39 -11.51
C TYR A 170 4.45 -6.88 -11.61
N ALA A 171 5.07 -6.58 -10.45
CA ALA A 171 6.47 -6.21 -10.39
C ALA A 171 7.11 -6.71 -9.10
N LYS A 172 8.36 -7.17 -9.16
CA LYS A 172 9.18 -7.60 -8.02
C LYS A 172 10.55 -6.94 -8.11
N ALA A 173 11.08 -6.52 -6.98
CA ALA A 173 12.44 -6.01 -6.86
C ALA A 173 13.04 -6.39 -5.51
N TYR A 174 14.34 -6.13 -5.34
CA TYR A 174 15.10 -6.45 -4.15
C TYR A 174 15.90 -5.26 -3.67
N ALA A 175 16.03 -5.12 -2.35
CA ALA A 175 16.95 -4.21 -1.70
C ALA A 175 17.95 -5.00 -0.86
N GLN A 176 19.17 -4.48 -0.73
CA GLN A 176 20.18 -5.06 0.14
C GLN A 176 19.77 -4.85 1.60
N VAL A 177 19.92 -5.89 2.42
CA VAL A 177 19.75 -5.81 3.87
C VAL A 177 21.03 -5.24 4.50
N ILE A 178 20.84 -4.26 5.39
CA ILE A 178 21.93 -3.66 6.16
C ILE A 178 21.87 -4.25 7.57
N HIS A 179 22.59 -5.34 7.80
CA HIS A 179 22.47 -6.21 8.97
C HIS A 179 22.60 -5.50 10.33
N HIS A 180 23.38 -4.42 10.40
CA HIS A 180 23.60 -3.66 11.64
C HIS A 180 22.59 -2.53 11.84
N SER A 181 21.62 -2.33 10.91
CA SER A 181 20.66 -1.24 10.99
C SER A 181 19.36 -1.52 10.27
N TYR A 182 18.33 -1.86 11.02
CA TYR A 182 16.97 -1.98 10.48
C TYR A 182 16.47 -0.68 9.85
N LYS A 183 16.78 0.48 10.47
CA LYS A 183 16.40 1.79 9.91
C LYS A 183 17.01 2.03 8.53
N LYS A 184 18.28 1.73 8.33
CA LYS A 184 18.95 1.87 7.03
C LYS A 184 18.38 0.89 6.01
N THR A 185 18.11 -0.36 6.41
CA THR A 185 17.41 -1.34 5.57
C THR A 185 16.04 -0.82 5.13
N ALA A 186 15.25 -0.25 6.06
CA ALA A 186 13.95 0.31 5.78
C ALA A 186 14.01 1.47 4.77
N ILE A 187 14.94 2.40 4.95
CA ILE A 187 15.15 3.50 3.99
C ILE A 187 15.49 2.95 2.61
N ASN A 188 16.45 2.02 2.53
CA ASN A 188 16.90 1.44 1.25
C ASN A 188 15.76 0.77 0.47
N PHE A 189 14.91 -0.01 1.12
CA PHE A 189 13.82 -0.66 0.40
C PHE A 189 12.69 0.30 0.04
N PHE A 190 12.37 1.31 0.86
CA PHE A 190 11.36 2.31 0.51
C PHE A 190 11.81 3.17 -0.68
N GLU A 191 13.08 3.60 -0.74
CA GLU A 191 13.63 4.32 -1.88
C GLU A 191 13.50 3.49 -3.18
N LYS A 192 13.84 2.21 -3.13
CA LYS A 192 13.71 1.32 -4.30
C LYS A 192 12.26 1.03 -4.67
N SER A 193 11.33 1.06 -3.70
CA SER A 193 9.90 0.86 -3.95
C SER A 193 9.27 1.96 -4.79
N GLU A 194 9.82 3.17 -4.76
CA GLU A 194 9.30 4.33 -5.48
C GLU A 194 9.15 4.06 -7.00
N PHE A 195 10.03 3.26 -7.58
CA PHE A 195 10.03 2.94 -9.01
C PHE A 195 9.16 1.74 -9.38
N LEU A 196 8.71 0.97 -8.38
CA LEU A 196 8.10 -0.34 -8.64
C LEU A 196 6.68 -0.21 -9.20
N LEU A 197 5.93 0.84 -8.80
CA LEU A 197 4.60 1.09 -9.34
C LEU A 197 4.63 1.35 -10.85
N ARG A 198 5.57 2.19 -11.30
CA ARG A 198 5.78 2.44 -12.72
C ARG A 198 6.02 1.15 -13.49
N LYS A 199 6.91 0.29 -12.96
CA LYS A 199 7.22 -1.01 -13.58
C LYS A 199 6.01 -1.97 -13.62
N ALA A 200 5.11 -1.87 -12.65
CA ALA A 200 3.92 -2.70 -12.60
C ALA A 200 2.81 -2.26 -13.57
N ILE A 201 2.83 -1.00 -14.00
CA ILE A 201 1.83 -0.43 -14.92
C ILE A 201 2.28 -0.53 -16.39
N GLN A 202 3.58 -0.64 -16.66
CA GLN A 202 4.15 -0.87 -18.00
C GLN A 202 3.82 -2.25 -18.54
#